data_ad5b2b7d7ed448f8233b0ba771a805a2
#
_entry.id   ad5b2b7d7ed448f8233b0ba771a805a2
#
_cell.length_a   1.000
_cell.length_b   1.000
_cell.length_c   1.000
_cell.angle_alpha   90.00
_cell.angle_beta   90.00
_cell.angle_gamma   90.00
#
_symmetry.space_group_name_H-M   'P 1'
#
loop_
_entity.id
_entity.type
_entity.pdbx_description
1 polymer ?
#
loop_
_entity_poly.entity_id
_entity_poly.type
_entity_poly.pdbx_seq_one_letter_code
_entity_poly.pdbx_strand_id
1 'polypeptide(L)'
;MGRFVDRVVMLMAVAGGLVLSALVLLTFYDVILRYFFSAPLRGRQDIVEMGMVLTLMLAAPYTWRIGGHISVDLYGKIPFQPLEILRVLLVKFAVVGIFGLIAWRAIEAIQDALLFNEATNMIFIPHKPFIVVIMLTCFLHALIVLGETYTEFRAGLIAPDNEGKPS
;
A
#
# COMPACT_ATOMS: atom_id res chain seq x y z
N MET A 1 -18.48 0.69 7.60
CA MET A 1 -17.33 0.25 8.42
C MET A 1 -16.95 1.34 9.41
N GLY A 2 -16.47 0.98 10.62
CA GLY A 2 -16.44 1.90 11.75
C GLY A 2 -15.39 3.01 11.63
N ARG A 3 -15.71 4.16 12.22
CA ARG A 3 -14.82 5.32 12.39
C ARG A 3 -13.39 4.97 12.89
N PHE A 4 -13.23 3.81 13.51
CA PHE A 4 -11.94 3.30 13.98
C PHE A 4 -11.03 2.88 12.83
N VAL A 5 -11.55 2.12 11.87
CA VAL A 5 -10.78 1.68 10.67
C VAL A 5 -10.34 2.90 9.86
N ASP A 6 -11.24 3.88 9.68
CA ASP A 6 -10.93 5.12 8.96
C ASP A 6 -9.79 5.91 9.61
N ARG A 7 -9.79 5.98 10.94
CA ARG A 7 -8.71 6.64 11.68
C ARG A 7 -7.37 5.90 11.55
N VAL A 8 -7.39 4.56 11.64
CA VAL A 8 -6.16 3.75 11.50
C VAL A 8 -5.56 3.93 10.12
N VAL A 9 -6.38 3.80 9.07
CA VAL A 9 -5.96 3.95 7.68
C VAL A 9 -5.45 5.38 7.41
N MET A 10 -6.11 6.40 7.94
CA MET A 10 -5.65 7.79 7.85
C MET A 10 -4.31 8.01 8.56
N LEU A 11 -4.13 7.47 9.77
CA LEU A 11 -2.86 7.56 10.49
C LEU A 11 -1.71 6.88 9.75
N MET A 12 -1.97 5.72 9.14
CA MET A 12 -1.00 5.03 8.31
C MET A 12 -0.60 5.89 7.09
N ALA A 13 -1.57 6.50 6.41
CA ALA A 13 -1.29 7.38 5.27
C ALA A 13 -0.49 8.61 5.68
N VAL A 14 -0.82 9.24 6.82
CA VAL A 14 -0.05 10.37 7.36
C VAL A 14 1.38 9.94 7.71
N ALA A 15 1.56 8.78 8.35
CA ALA A 15 2.89 8.23 8.64
C ALA A 15 3.69 7.99 7.34
N GLY A 16 3.07 7.39 6.31
CA GLY A 16 3.68 7.22 5.00
C GLY A 16 4.09 8.55 4.36
N GLY A 17 3.23 9.57 4.43
CA GLY A 17 3.51 10.91 3.95
C GLY A 17 4.67 11.60 4.69
N LEU A 18 4.77 11.41 6.01
CA LEU A 18 5.90 11.91 6.80
C LEU A 18 7.21 11.22 6.41
N VAL A 19 7.19 9.89 6.21
CA VAL A 19 8.36 9.15 5.71
C VAL A 19 8.78 9.68 4.35
N LEU A 20 7.84 9.85 3.42
CA LEU A 20 8.13 10.41 2.09
C LEU A 20 8.75 11.80 2.17
N SER A 21 8.19 12.68 3.01
CA SER A 21 8.72 14.03 3.21
C SER A 21 10.15 13.99 3.77
N ALA A 22 10.43 13.09 4.71
CA ALA A 22 11.78 12.90 5.25
C ALA A 22 12.76 12.41 4.18
N LEU A 23 12.33 11.49 3.28
CA LEU A 23 13.16 11.01 2.17
C LEU A 23 13.48 12.12 1.16
N VAL A 24 12.52 12.99 0.87
CA VAL A 24 12.73 14.15 -0.01
C VAL A 24 13.76 15.10 0.61
N LEU A 25 13.61 15.43 1.90
CA LEU A 25 14.57 16.27 2.63
C LEU A 25 15.95 15.64 2.69
N LEU A 26 16.04 14.33 2.95
CA LEU A 26 17.31 13.59 2.93
C LEU A 26 17.99 13.66 1.57
N THR A 27 17.23 13.47 0.50
CA THR A 27 17.75 13.53 -0.87
C THR A 27 18.23 14.94 -1.21
N PHE A 28 17.45 15.96 -0.83
CA PHE A 28 17.86 17.36 -1.01
C PHE A 28 19.15 17.69 -0.25
N TYR A 29 19.25 17.23 0.99
CA TYR A 29 20.45 17.39 1.82
C TYR A 29 21.67 16.69 1.20
N ASP A 30 21.51 15.46 0.70
CA ASP A 30 22.60 14.75 0.01
C ASP A 30 23.09 15.50 -1.24
N VAL A 31 22.17 16.10 -2.00
CA VAL A 31 22.51 16.90 -3.18
C VAL A 31 23.37 18.10 -2.78
N ILE A 32 23.01 18.83 -1.71
CA ILE A 32 23.80 19.96 -1.20
C ILE A 32 25.20 19.50 -0.78
N LEU A 33 25.29 18.43 0.03
CA LEU A 33 26.57 17.88 0.48
C LEU A 33 27.47 17.48 -0.69
N ARG A 34 26.88 16.89 -1.72
CA ARG A 34 27.61 16.44 -2.90
C ARG A 34 28.16 17.61 -3.71
N TYR A 35 27.35 18.64 -3.96
CA TYR A 35 27.75 19.75 -4.82
C TYR A 35 28.65 20.77 -4.12
N PHE A 36 28.40 21.08 -2.84
CA PHE A 36 29.14 22.11 -2.12
C PHE A 36 30.35 21.56 -1.35
N PHE A 37 30.26 20.32 -0.88
CA PHE A 37 31.29 19.74 0.00
C PHE A 37 32.00 18.52 -0.61
N SER A 38 31.57 18.05 -1.79
CA SER A 38 32.08 16.82 -2.44
C SER A 38 32.02 15.60 -1.52
N ALA A 39 31.12 15.58 -0.54
CA ALA A 39 30.99 14.58 0.50
C ALA A 39 29.58 13.95 0.45
N PRO A 40 29.31 12.98 -0.46
CA PRO A 40 28.01 12.32 -0.55
C PRO A 40 27.72 11.51 0.72
N LEU A 41 26.44 11.48 1.10
CA LEU A 41 25.96 10.73 2.27
C LEU A 41 26.09 9.22 2.02
N ARG A 42 26.91 8.55 2.85
CA ARG A 42 27.02 7.08 2.80
C ARG A 42 25.73 6.44 3.25
N GLY A 43 25.24 5.45 2.49
CA GLY A 43 24.01 4.72 2.84
C GLY A 43 22.71 5.46 2.50
N ARG A 44 22.75 6.63 1.86
CA ARG A 44 21.54 7.33 1.39
C ARG A 44 20.62 6.40 0.61
N GLN A 45 21.19 5.59 -0.30
CA GLN A 45 20.44 4.70 -1.15
C GLN A 45 19.67 3.65 -0.35
N ASP A 46 20.32 3.06 0.66
CA ASP A 46 19.71 2.09 1.56
C ASP A 46 18.52 2.69 2.30
N ILE A 47 18.66 3.91 2.82
CA ILE A 47 17.58 4.62 3.55
C ILE A 47 16.42 4.94 2.61
N VAL A 48 16.71 5.42 1.39
CA VAL A 48 15.68 5.77 0.41
C VAL A 48 14.92 4.52 -0.03
N GLU A 49 15.60 3.43 -0.33
CA GLU A 49 14.99 2.17 -0.75
C GLU A 49 14.03 1.63 0.32
N MET A 50 14.50 1.51 1.56
CA MET A 50 13.67 1.04 2.67
C MET A 50 12.52 1.99 2.98
N GLY A 51 12.75 3.29 2.96
CA GLY A 51 11.73 4.31 3.20
C GLY A 51 10.67 4.37 2.10
N MET A 52 11.02 4.15 0.83
CA MET A 52 10.04 4.07 -0.26
C MET A 52 9.11 2.88 -0.09
N VAL A 53 9.63 1.71 0.28
CA VAL A 53 8.81 0.53 0.57
C VAL A 53 7.82 0.83 1.70
N LEU A 54 8.28 1.43 2.81
CA LEU A 54 7.41 1.84 3.91
C LEU A 54 6.31 2.82 3.46
N THR A 55 6.68 3.83 2.68
CA THR A 55 5.74 4.84 2.17
C THR A 55 4.63 4.18 1.35
N LEU A 56 5.00 3.31 0.40
CA LEU A 56 4.03 2.62 -0.45
C LEU A 56 3.09 1.72 0.34
N MET A 57 3.65 0.92 1.26
CA MET A 57 2.86 -0.01 2.04
C MET A 57 1.90 0.70 3.00
N LEU A 58 2.35 1.77 3.66
CA LEU A 58 1.51 2.56 4.57
C LEU A 58 0.40 3.35 3.84
N ALA A 59 0.64 3.78 2.60
CA ALA A 59 -0.34 4.51 1.80
C ALA A 59 -1.39 3.62 1.13
N ALA A 60 -1.08 2.35 0.85
CA ALA A 60 -1.94 1.45 0.08
C ALA A 60 -3.38 1.30 0.61
N PRO A 61 -3.64 1.09 1.93
CA PRO A 61 -4.99 0.97 2.45
C PRO A 61 -5.82 2.24 2.30
N TYR A 62 -5.19 3.41 2.43
CA TYR A 62 -5.86 4.71 2.26
C TYR A 62 -6.22 4.96 0.79
N THR A 63 -5.29 4.68 -0.12
CA THR A 63 -5.51 4.82 -1.57
C THR A 63 -6.68 3.96 -2.04
N TRP A 64 -6.83 2.76 -1.49
CA TRP A 64 -7.99 1.91 -1.74
C TRP A 64 -9.29 2.59 -1.30
N ARG A 65 -9.33 3.13 -0.07
CA ARG A 65 -10.55 3.71 0.52
C ARG A 65 -11.06 4.96 -0.18
N ILE A 66 -10.18 5.78 -0.74
CA ILE A 66 -10.56 6.97 -1.51
C ILE A 66 -10.86 6.67 -2.98
N GLY A 67 -10.84 5.38 -3.38
CA GLY A 67 -11.00 5.01 -4.79
C GLY A 67 -9.85 5.51 -5.68
N GLY A 68 -8.69 5.80 -5.09
CA GLY A 68 -7.51 6.34 -5.78
C GLY A 68 -6.77 5.31 -6.64
N HIS A 69 -7.22 4.06 -6.70
CA HIS A 69 -6.73 3.12 -7.69
C HIS A 69 -7.25 3.52 -9.06
N ILE A 70 -6.32 3.68 -9.99
CA ILE A 70 -6.63 3.98 -11.38
C ILE A 70 -7.49 2.83 -11.93
N SER A 71 -8.80 3.02 -11.93
CA SER A 71 -9.71 2.19 -12.72
C SER A 71 -9.60 2.70 -14.16
N VAL A 72 -8.85 1.97 -14.98
CA VAL A 72 -8.86 2.25 -16.41
C VAL A 72 -10.21 1.73 -16.92
N ASP A 73 -11.18 2.63 -17.10
CA ASP A 73 -12.43 2.34 -17.79
C ASP A 73 -12.14 2.18 -19.30
N LEU A 74 -11.42 1.09 -19.63
CA LEU A 74 -11.09 0.76 -21.02
C LEU A 74 -12.33 0.44 -21.85
N TYR A 75 -13.37 -0.02 -21.20
CA TYR A 75 -14.67 -0.31 -21.81
C TYR A 75 -15.69 0.45 -20.98
N GLY A 76 -16.32 1.47 -21.55
CA GLY A 76 -17.40 2.21 -20.90
C GLY A 76 -18.41 1.27 -20.19
N LYS A 77 -19.29 1.80 -19.36
CA LYS A 77 -20.28 1.03 -18.59
C LYS A 77 -20.86 -0.11 -19.42
N ILE A 78 -20.55 -1.34 -19.03
CA ILE A 78 -21.08 -2.52 -19.69
C ILE A 78 -22.58 -2.54 -19.41
N PRO A 79 -23.48 -2.52 -20.41
CA PRO A 79 -24.92 -2.41 -20.18
C PRO A 79 -25.55 -3.64 -19.50
N PHE A 80 -24.73 -4.65 -19.14
CA PHE A 80 -25.16 -5.90 -18.55
C PHE A 80 -24.80 -5.95 -17.07
N GLN A 81 -25.73 -5.62 -16.18
CA GLN A 81 -25.55 -5.62 -14.72
C GLN A 81 -24.81 -6.85 -14.13
N PRO A 82 -25.13 -8.10 -14.49
CA PRO A 82 -24.42 -9.27 -13.92
C PRO A 82 -22.94 -9.33 -14.28
N LEU A 83 -22.56 -8.81 -15.43
CA LEU A 83 -21.15 -8.79 -15.86
C LEU A 83 -20.33 -7.75 -15.08
N GLU A 84 -20.94 -6.61 -14.77
CA GLU A 84 -20.33 -5.56 -13.94
C GLU A 84 -20.09 -6.03 -12.49
N ILE A 85 -21.08 -6.71 -11.92
CA ILE A 85 -20.96 -7.34 -10.60
C ILE A 85 -19.82 -8.36 -10.58
N LEU A 86 -19.75 -9.22 -11.61
CA LEU A 86 -18.68 -10.22 -11.72
C LEU A 86 -17.30 -9.56 -11.84
N ARG A 87 -17.17 -8.49 -12.62
CA ARG A 87 -15.94 -7.70 -12.78
C ARG A 87 -15.48 -7.12 -11.43
N VAL A 88 -16.38 -6.46 -10.70
CA VAL A 88 -16.06 -5.87 -9.39
C VAL A 88 -15.62 -6.94 -8.40
N LEU A 89 -16.34 -8.07 -8.35
CA LEU A 89 -15.97 -9.18 -7.47
C LEU A 89 -14.61 -9.78 -7.84
N LEU A 90 -14.34 -9.98 -9.13
CA LEU A 90 -13.04 -10.49 -9.60
C LEU A 90 -11.88 -9.56 -9.20
N VAL A 91 -12.05 -8.24 -9.37
CA VAL A 91 -11.03 -7.26 -8.98
C VAL A 91 -10.79 -7.30 -7.47
N LYS A 92 -11.85 -7.26 -6.66
CA LYS A 92 -11.73 -7.33 -5.20
C LYS A 92 -11.08 -8.65 -4.75
N PHE A 93 -11.46 -9.77 -5.35
CA PHE A 93 -10.89 -11.08 -5.04
C PHE A 93 -9.41 -11.15 -5.44
N ALA A 94 -9.05 -10.61 -6.61
CA ALA A 94 -7.66 -10.53 -7.04
C ALA A 94 -6.81 -9.68 -6.08
N VAL A 95 -7.30 -8.52 -5.63
CA VAL A 95 -6.61 -7.66 -4.67
C VAL A 95 -6.40 -8.38 -3.35
N VAL A 96 -7.44 -9.01 -2.79
CA VAL A 96 -7.34 -9.80 -1.56
C VAL A 96 -6.36 -10.96 -1.73
N GLY A 97 -6.39 -11.64 -2.87
CA GLY A 97 -5.48 -12.74 -3.19
C GLY A 97 -4.02 -12.28 -3.25
N ILE A 98 -3.73 -11.19 -3.94
CA ILE A 98 -2.38 -10.66 -4.07
C ILE A 98 -1.84 -10.19 -2.71
N PHE A 99 -2.57 -9.34 -1.98
CA PHE A 99 -2.11 -8.85 -0.68
C PHE A 99 -2.06 -9.96 0.37
N GLY A 100 -2.99 -10.91 0.34
CA GLY A 100 -2.97 -12.10 1.19
C GLY A 100 -1.75 -12.99 0.90
N LEU A 101 -1.41 -13.21 -0.36
CA LEU A 101 -0.24 -13.98 -0.77
C LEU A 101 1.06 -13.29 -0.35
N ILE A 102 1.15 -11.97 -0.52
CA ILE A 102 2.31 -11.19 -0.07
C ILE A 102 2.47 -11.30 1.45
N ALA A 103 1.38 -11.17 2.22
CA ALA A 103 1.42 -11.31 3.67
C ALA A 103 1.85 -12.72 4.09
N TRP A 104 1.40 -13.75 3.39
CA TRP A 104 1.81 -15.14 3.63
C TRP A 104 3.31 -15.33 3.36
N ARG A 105 3.79 -14.93 2.18
CA ARG A 105 5.21 -15.03 1.80
C ARG A 105 6.13 -14.21 2.71
N ALA A 106 5.65 -13.11 3.25
CA ALA A 106 6.41 -12.30 4.20
C ALA A 106 6.75 -13.08 5.50
N ILE A 107 5.97 -14.09 5.89
CA ILE A 107 6.28 -14.93 7.04
C ILE A 107 7.57 -15.74 6.80
N GLU A 108 7.69 -16.34 5.61
CA GLU A 108 8.91 -17.06 5.21
C GLU A 108 10.09 -16.10 5.08
N ALA A 109 9.88 -14.95 4.45
CA ALA A 109 10.91 -13.93 4.30
C ALA A 109 11.44 -13.38 5.64
N ILE A 110 10.61 -13.31 6.69
CA ILE A 110 11.07 -12.96 8.04
C ILE A 110 12.00 -14.04 8.61
N GLN A 111 11.69 -15.32 8.37
CA GLN A 111 12.54 -16.42 8.83
C GLN A 111 13.88 -16.43 8.10
N ASP A 112 13.86 -16.24 6.79
CA ASP A 112 15.07 -16.16 5.96
C ASP A 112 15.94 -14.97 6.37
N ALA A 113 15.34 -13.79 6.58
CA ALA A 113 16.06 -12.59 7.05
C ALA A 113 16.69 -12.78 8.43
N LEU A 114 16.13 -13.66 9.29
CA LEU A 114 16.72 -14.03 10.56
C LEU A 114 17.87 -15.02 10.42
N LEU A 115 17.71 -16.04 9.57
CA LEU A 115 18.71 -17.09 9.36
C LEU A 115 19.95 -16.56 8.66
N PHE A 116 19.78 -15.71 7.68
CA PHE A 116 20.86 -15.16 6.86
C PHE A 116 21.38 -13.80 7.33
N ASN A 117 20.80 -13.22 8.40
CA ASN A 117 21.11 -11.87 8.87
C ASN A 117 21.07 -10.82 7.74
N GLU A 118 20.03 -10.90 6.91
CA GLU A 118 19.88 -10.01 5.76
C GLU A 118 19.81 -8.54 6.19
N ALA A 119 20.68 -7.74 5.59
CA ALA A 119 20.78 -6.30 5.82
C ALA A 119 21.13 -5.57 4.51
N THR A 120 20.93 -4.25 4.51
CA THR A 120 21.30 -3.40 3.38
C THR A 120 22.81 -3.38 3.15
N ASN A 121 23.22 -3.05 1.92
CA ASN A 121 24.62 -3.23 1.48
C ASN A 121 25.61 -2.20 2.06
N MET A 122 25.16 -0.97 2.37
CA MET A 122 26.07 0.13 2.74
C MET A 122 26.14 0.39 4.25
N ILE A 123 24.98 0.38 4.92
CA ILE A 123 24.87 0.73 6.35
C ILE A 123 24.30 -0.40 7.20
N PHE A 124 24.13 -1.59 6.60
CA PHE A 124 23.71 -2.81 7.31
C PHE A 124 22.41 -2.67 8.11
N ILE A 125 21.40 -1.98 7.55
CA ILE A 125 20.08 -1.92 8.18
C ILE A 125 19.41 -3.30 8.04
N PRO A 126 18.98 -3.95 9.12
CA PRO A 126 18.32 -5.25 9.02
C PRO A 126 16.98 -5.16 8.29
N HIS A 127 16.72 -6.06 7.34
CA HIS A 127 15.48 -6.09 6.56
C HIS A 127 14.27 -6.50 7.38
N LYS A 128 14.45 -7.26 8.44
CA LYS A 128 13.40 -7.82 9.29
C LYS A 128 12.28 -6.82 9.69
N PRO A 129 12.56 -5.63 10.29
CA PRO A 129 11.51 -4.72 10.72
C PRO A 129 10.65 -4.23 9.55
N PHE A 130 11.25 -4.05 8.38
CA PHE A 130 10.53 -3.61 7.18
C PHE A 130 9.62 -4.71 6.64
N ILE A 131 10.07 -5.96 6.61
CA ILE A 131 9.26 -7.11 6.19
C ILE A 131 8.07 -7.30 7.14
N VAL A 132 8.25 -7.09 8.46
CA VAL A 132 7.14 -7.13 9.43
C VAL A 132 6.11 -6.05 9.14
N VAL A 133 6.53 -4.82 8.83
CA VAL A 133 5.60 -3.74 8.46
C VAL A 133 4.85 -4.08 7.17
N ILE A 134 5.53 -4.61 6.15
CA ILE A 134 4.91 -5.08 4.91
C ILE A 134 3.85 -6.13 5.20
N MET A 135 4.19 -7.16 5.99
CA MET A 135 3.28 -8.24 6.37
C MET A 135 2.01 -7.70 7.04
N LEU A 136 2.18 -6.85 8.07
CA LEU A 136 1.06 -6.29 8.82
C LEU A 136 0.18 -5.39 7.94
N THR A 137 0.78 -4.58 7.10
CA THR A 137 0.06 -3.67 6.22
C THR A 137 -0.71 -4.42 5.14
N CYS A 138 -0.09 -5.42 4.50
CA CYS A 138 -0.74 -6.26 3.49
C CYS A 138 -1.90 -7.06 4.10
N PHE A 139 -1.70 -7.61 5.30
CA PHE A 139 -2.76 -8.33 6.02
C PHE A 139 -3.94 -7.42 6.35
N LEU A 140 -3.65 -6.23 6.90
CA LEU A 140 -4.67 -5.24 7.22
C LEU A 140 -5.43 -4.80 5.95
N HIS A 141 -4.71 -4.56 4.85
CA HIS A 141 -5.31 -4.19 3.57
C HIS A 141 -6.25 -5.27 3.05
N ALA A 142 -5.83 -6.54 3.06
CA ALA A 142 -6.67 -7.66 2.67
C ALA A 142 -7.94 -7.76 3.53
N LEU A 143 -7.83 -7.57 4.86
CA LEU A 143 -8.98 -7.55 5.77
C LEU A 143 -9.95 -6.41 5.48
N ILE A 144 -9.44 -5.21 5.17
CA ILE A 144 -10.28 -4.05 4.84
C ILE A 144 -11.09 -4.34 3.56
N VAL A 145 -10.43 -4.82 2.50
CA VAL A 145 -11.10 -5.13 1.22
C VAL A 145 -12.12 -6.25 1.39
N LEU A 146 -11.81 -7.31 2.15
CA LEU A 146 -12.76 -8.38 2.49
C LEU A 146 -13.97 -7.84 3.25
N GLY A 147 -13.74 -7.01 4.26
CA GLY A 147 -14.81 -6.43 5.05
C GLY A 147 -15.71 -5.50 4.24
N GLU A 148 -15.17 -4.71 3.32
CA GLU A 148 -15.94 -3.88 2.39
C GLU A 148 -16.77 -4.75 1.44
N THR A 149 -16.16 -5.77 0.85
CA THR A 149 -16.85 -6.71 -0.03
C THR A 149 -18.01 -7.41 0.68
N TYR A 150 -17.80 -7.85 1.93
CA TYR A 150 -18.85 -8.47 2.73
C TYR A 150 -20.01 -7.51 3.06
N THR A 151 -19.70 -6.27 3.43
CA THR A 151 -20.73 -5.28 3.77
C THR A 151 -21.55 -4.86 2.55
N GLU A 152 -20.92 -4.69 1.40
CA GLU A 152 -21.61 -4.37 0.13
C GLU A 152 -22.48 -5.55 -0.34
N PHE A 153 -21.97 -6.77 -0.25
CA PHE A 153 -22.73 -7.97 -0.57
C PHE A 153 -23.99 -8.09 0.30
N ARG A 154 -23.85 -7.87 1.61
CA ARG A 154 -24.97 -7.95 2.55
C ARG A 154 -25.98 -6.81 2.38
N ALA A 155 -25.54 -5.65 1.94
CA ALA A 155 -26.41 -4.49 1.69
C ALA A 155 -27.11 -4.53 0.32
N GLY A 156 -26.81 -5.53 -0.54
CA GLY A 156 -27.32 -5.59 -1.91
C GLY A 156 -26.83 -4.45 -2.80
N LEU A 157 -25.76 -3.77 -2.36
CA LEU A 157 -25.18 -2.59 -2.99
C LEU A 157 -24.08 -2.94 -4.01
N ILE A 158 -23.95 -4.20 -4.42
CA ILE A 158 -23.14 -4.58 -5.57
C ILE A 158 -23.97 -4.26 -6.85
N ALA A 159 -24.44 -3.01 -6.92
CA ALA A 159 -25.03 -2.45 -8.11
C ALA A 159 -24.18 -1.23 -8.53
N PRO A 160 -23.96 -1.00 -9.83
CA PRO A 160 -23.24 0.19 -10.28
C PRO A 160 -23.95 1.43 -9.75
N ASP A 161 -23.16 2.33 -9.20
CA ASP A 161 -23.61 3.61 -8.68
C ASP A 161 -24.45 4.33 -9.74
N ASN A 162 -25.75 4.40 -9.48
CA ASN A 162 -26.72 5.14 -10.29
C ASN A 162 -26.64 6.63 -9.94
N GLU A 163 -25.44 7.19 -9.90
CA GLU A 163 -25.26 8.64 -9.85
C GLU A 163 -25.32 9.26 -11.25
N GLY A 164 -26.46 9.05 -11.90
CA GLY A 164 -26.96 9.92 -12.93
C GLY A 164 -27.99 10.85 -12.31
N LYS A 165 -27.58 11.86 -11.54
CA LYS A 165 -28.42 13.04 -11.36
C LYS A 165 -28.24 13.96 -12.55
N PRO A 166 -29.28 14.17 -13.38
CA PRO A 166 -29.33 15.34 -14.23
C PRO A 166 -29.66 16.56 -13.36
N SER A 167 -28.86 17.61 -13.53
CA SER A 167 -29.12 18.97 -13.08
C SER A 167 -30.44 19.51 -13.64
#